data_c5bc0138bafbd7924253dbdea1c0b70f
#
_entry.id   c5bc0138bafbd7924253dbdea1c0b70f
#
_cell.length_a   1.000
_cell.length_b   1.000
_cell.length_c   1.000
_cell.angle_alpha   90.00
_cell.angle_beta   90.00
_cell.angle_gamma   90.00
#
_symmetry.space_group_name_H-M   'P 1'
#
loop_
_entity.id
_entity.type
_entity.pdbx_description
1 polymer ?
#
loop_
_entity_poly.entity_id
_entity_poly.type
_entity_poly.pdbx_seq_one_letter_code
_entity_poly.pdbx_strand_id
1 'polypeptide(L)'
;MATQLTKGSNTELPTAPVRAVLGWDAGPGVPDVDTSALLLTAAGKVRSDDDFVFYNQPAHPSGAVRYGRDGAVEADLPAVEAQVERVVLAASADGGTFGQVPGLHLRVLAADGAELARFDVPQAGPETAFVAGELYRRGGGWKLRAVGQGYDTGLAGLATDFGITVDDEPAPAAAAPAAPAPEPARAPLNLDKGRVSLVKDQTVSLVKTGAPPLSAVTLGLGWDPAARGRNIDLDASCIAFDARGKDLATVWFMSKQAFRGAIAHSGDNLTGAGEGDDEQIRVRLGDLPADVHALVFTINSFGGQRFTAVSRAFCRLLDAGGAELVRYELSDTQGTTAVLMAAVVRDGAAWSMRALGEFRSGRTVRKLVDPARELLFG
;
A
#
# COMPACT_ATOMS: atom_id res chain seq x y z
N MET A 1 7.93 -4.37 -37.79
CA MET A 1 7.60 -5.65 -37.12
C MET A 1 8.12 -5.58 -35.70
N ALA A 2 7.34 -6.02 -34.73
CA ALA A 2 7.78 -6.07 -33.32
C ALA A 2 8.96 -7.03 -33.13
N THR A 3 9.92 -6.68 -32.30
CA THR A 3 11.05 -7.54 -31.95
C THR A 3 10.63 -8.54 -30.89
N GLN A 4 10.66 -9.84 -31.23
CA GLN A 4 10.46 -10.89 -30.23
C GLN A 4 11.74 -11.08 -29.42
N LEU A 5 11.64 -10.94 -28.09
CA LEU A 5 12.77 -11.06 -27.16
C LEU A 5 12.75 -12.41 -26.42
N THR A 6 13.93 -12.89 -26.09
CA THR A 6 14.14 -14.00 -25.14
C THR A 6 14.82 -13.49 -23.89
N LYS A 7 14.74 -14.23 -22.77
CA LYS A 7 15.38 -13.85 -21.52
C LYS A 7 16.85 -13.47 -21.71
N GLY A 8 17.23 -12.29 -21.22
CA GLY A 8 18.57 -11.70 -21.33
C GLY A 8 18.84 -10.95 -22.63
N SER A 9 18.01 -11.11 -23.68
CA SER A 9 18.16 -10.36 -24.93
C SER A 9 17.70 -8.91 -24.80
N ASN A 10 18.13 -8.05 -25.73
CA ASN A 10 17.77 -6.63 -25.74
C ASN A 10 17.54 -6.12 -27.16
N THR A 11 16.82 -5.01 -27.27
CA THR A 11 16.62 -4.28 -28.52
C THR A 11 16.71 -2.77 -28.29
N GLU A 12 17.01 -2.01 -29.33
CA GLU A 12 17.00 -0.55 -29.30
C GLU A 12 15.57 -0.03 -29.25
N LEU A 13 15.39 1.07 -28.52
CA LEU A 13 14.14 1.81 -28.48
C LEU A 13 14.31 3.18 -29.15
N PRO A 14 13.26 3.72 -29.76
CA PRO A 14 13.27 5.09 -30.23
C PRO A 14 13.43 6.05 -29.05
N THR A 15 14.11 7.18 -29.27
CA THR A 15 14.18 8.28 -28.30
C THR A 15 12.86 9.06 -28.35
N ALA A 16 11.79 8.45 -27.85
CA ALA A 16 10.43 8.93 -27.86
C ALA A 16 9.67 8.31 -26.67
N PRO A 17 8.48 8.82 -26.30
CA PRO A 17 7.63 8.17 -25.32
C PRO A 17 7.28 6.73 -25.70
N VAL A 18 7.34 5.85 -24.71
CA VAL A 18 6.96 4.43 -24.86
C VAL A 18 5.99 4.03 -23.73
N ARG A 19 5.26 2.95 -23.98
CA ARG A 19 4.31 2.38 -23.05
C ARG A 19 4.61 0.91 -22.85
N ALA A 20 5.00 0.52 -21.65
CA ALA A 20 5.26 -0.85 -21.26
C ALA A 20 4.00 -1.47 -20.62
N VAL A 21 3.56 -2.59 -21.15
CA VAL A 21 2.35 -3.31 -20.73
C VAL A 21 2.74 -4.71 -20.31
N LEU A 22 2.51 -5.07 -19.05
CA LEU A 22 2.45 -6.45 -18.63
C LEU A 22 1.06 -7.00 -18.92
N GLY A 23 1.01 -8.14 -19.57
CA GLY A 23 -0.24 -8.84 -19.86
C GLY A 23 -0.17 -10.30 -19.44
N TRP A 24 -1.32 -10.88 -19.14
CA TRP A 24 -1.49 -12.29 -18.78
C TRP A 24 -2.91 -12.75 -19.09
N ASP A 25 -3.13 -14.06 -19.05
CA ASP A 25 -4.46 -14.63 -19.23
C ASP A 25 -5.19 -14.62 -17.90
N ALA A 26 -6.15 -13.71 -17.75
CA ALA A 26 -6.98 -13.60 -16.54
C ALA A 26 -8.02 -14.72 -16.47
N GLY A 27 -8.30 -15.23 -15.27
CA GLY A 27 -9.30 -16.28 -15.07
C GLY A 27 -9.48 -16.68 -13.60
N PRO A 28 -10.41 -17.59 -13.30
CA PRO A 28 -10.58 -18.08 -11.94
C PRO A 28 -9.31 -18.73 -11.40
N GLY A 29 -8.89 -18.34 -10.19
CA GLY A 29 -7.70 -18.86 -9.54
C GLY A 29 -6.38 -18.22 -9.98
N VAL A 30 -6.41 -17.23 -10.89
CA VAL A 30 -5.25 -16.40 -11.21
C VAL A 30 -5.15 -15.30 -10.15
N PRO A 31 -3.96 -15.12 -9.52
CA PRO A 31 -3.76 -14.06 -8.53
C PRO A 31 -3.87 -12.68 -9.17
N ASP A 32 -4.20 -11.69 -8.36
CA ASP A 32 -4.11 -10.30 -8.80
C ASP A 32 -2.65 -9.90 -9.04
N VAL A 33 -2.38 -9.28 -10.17
CA VAL A 33 -1.04 -8.81 -10.52
C VAL A 33 -1.04 -7.29 -10.58
N ASP A 34 -0.19 -6.68 -9.77
CA ASP A 34 0.08 -5.24 -9.81
C ASP A 34 1.42 -4.98 -10.49
N THR A 35 1.47 -3.99 -11.39
CA THR A 35 2.70 -3.58 -12.07
C THR A 35 3.31 -2.35 -11.41
N SER A 36 4.60 -2.18 -11.58
CA SER A 36 5.34 -1.03 -11.05
C SER A 36 6.58 -0.72 -11.88
N ALA A 37 7.13 0.48 -11.68
CA ALA A 37 8.40 0.89 -12.24
C ALA A 37 9.32 1.46 -11.17
N LEU A 38 10.61 1.11 -11.23
CA LEU A 38 11.65 1.66 -10.35
C LEU A 38 12.67 2.41 -11.20
N LEU A 39 12.92 3.66 -10.85
CA LEU A 39 13.93 4.50 -11.53
C LEU A 39 15.25 4.37 -10.79
N LEU A 40 16.25 3.79 -11.46
CA LEU A 40 17.53 3.45 -10.85
C LEU A 40 18.65 4.33 -11.37
N THR A 41 19.55 4.71 -10.47
CA THR A 41 20.83 5.35 -10.80
C THR A 41 21.81 4.35 -11.40
N ALA A 42 23.00 4.82 -11.79
CA ALA A 42 24.10 3.97 -12.22
C ALA A 42 24.54 2.94 -11.15
N ALA A 43 24.29 3.23 -9.88
CA ALA A 43 24.54 2.29 -8.77
C ALA A 43 23.52 1.13 -8.73
N GLY A 44 22.48 1.16 -9.56
CA GLY A 44 21.43 0.15 -9.58
C GLY A 44 20.44 0.25 -8.43
N LYS A 45 20.35 1.43 -7.80
CA LYS A 45 19.49 1.72 -6.65
C LYS A 45 18.60 2.93 -6.93
N VAL A 46 17.44 2.97 -6.30
CA VAL A 46 16.60 4.18 -6.25
C VAL A 46 17.31 5.28 -5.45
N ARG A 47 16.93 6.54 -5.67
CA ARG A 47 17.44 7.71 -4.93
C ARG A 47 16.60 8.00 -3.69
N SER A 48 15.31 7.74 -3.81
CA SER A 48 14.30 7.90 -2.78
C SER A 48 13.04 7.13 -3.17
N ASP A 49 12.03 7.11 -2.30
CA ASP A 49 10.73 6.48 -2.56
C ASP A 49 10.00 7.11 -3.76
N ASP A 50 10.32 8.36 -4.12
CA ASP A 50 9.77 9.01 -5.31
C ASP A 50 10.13 8.28 -6.61
N ASP A 51 11.23 7.53 -6.62
CA ASP A 51 11.70 6.74 -7.76
C ASP A 51 10.91 5.43 -7.96
N PHE A 52 9.92 5.14 -7.11
CA PHE A 52 9.04 3.98 -7.23
C PHE A 52 7.65 4.41 -7.74
N VAL A 53 7.32 4.07 -8.98
CA VAL A 53 6.05 4.44 -9.64
C VAL A 53 5.15 3.22 -9.73
N PHE A 54 3.93 3.32 -9.21
CA PHE A 54 2.94 2.26 -9.17
C PHE A 54 1.55 2.89 -8.93
N TYR A 55 0.49 2.09 -8.75
CA TYR A 55 -0.89 2.58 -8.71
C TYR A 55 -1.17 3.66 -7.63
N ASN A 56 -0.50 3.63 -6.47
CA ASN A 56 -0.69 4.63 -5.41
C ASN A 56 0.24 5.85 -5.54
N GLN A 57 1.35 5.68 -6.25
CA GLN A 57 2.24 6.77 -6.68
C GLN A 57 2.29 6.77 -8.20
N PRO A 58 1.19 7.22 -8.87
CA PRO A 58 1.01 7.01 -10.30
C PRO A 58 1.89 7.88 -11.18
N ALA A 59 2.70 8.76 -10.62
CA ALA A 59 3.60 9.61 -11.38
C ALA A 59 4.87 9.92 -10.58
N HIS A 60 6.01 9.72 -11.23
CA HIS A 60 7.28 10.26 -10.74
C HIS A 60 7.23 11.80 -10.71
N PRO A 61 7.86 12.50 -9.72
CA PRO A 61 7.83 13.96 -9.63
C PRO A 61 8.31 14.70 -10.89
N SER A 62 9.24 14.13 -11.67
CA SER A 62 9.65 14.69 -12.97
C SER A 62 8.53 14.63 -14.02
N GLY A 63 7.50 13.82 -13.81
CA GLY A 63 6.46 13.53 -14.79
C GLY A 63 6.88 12.63 -15.95
N ALA A 64 8.15 12.20 -16.02
CA ALA A 64 8.70 11.41 -17.11
C ALA A 64 8.22 9.94 -17.08
N VAL A 65 7.91 9.39 -15.90
CA VAL A 65 7.40 8.02 -15.75
C VAL A 65 6.07 8.07 -15.02
N ARG A 66 5.07 7.36 -15.54
CA ARG A 66 3.70 7.34 -15.01
C ARG A 66 3.11 5.93 -15.06
N TYR A 67 2.23 5.67 -14.13
CA TYR A 67 1.39 4.48 -14.08
C TYR A 67 0.02 4.79 -14.69
N GLY A 68 -0.35 4.11 -15.75
CA GLY A 68 -1.64 4.25 -16.42
C GLY A 68 -2.77 3.52 -15.68
N ARG A 69 -4.02 3.94 -15.92
CA ARG A 69 -5.22 3.33 -15.31
C ARG A 69 -5.41 1.84 -15.61
N ASP A 70 -4.82 1.36 -16.68
CA ASP A 70 -4.84 -0.02 -17.13
C ASP A 70 -3.62 -0.84 -16.69
N GLY A 71 -2.85 -0.31 -15.73
CA GLY A 71 -1.68 -0.98 -15.20
C GLY A 71 -0.42 -0.85 -16.08
N ALA A 72 -0.45 -0.09 -17.17
CA ALA A 72 0.73 0.13 -18.00
C ALA A 72 1.67 1.17 -17.38
N VAL A 73 2.96 1.02 -17.62
CA VAL A 73 3.99 2.02 -17.32
C VAL A 73 4.25 2.86 -18.57
N GLU A 74 4.00 4.15 -18.49
CA GLU A 74 4.29 5.14 -19.53
C GLU A 74 5.62 5.83 -19.20
N ALA A 75 6.57 5.84 -20.14
CA ALA A 75 7.87 6.48 -19.96
C ALA A 75 8.16 7.42 -21.12
N ASP A 76 8.27 8.71 -20.83
CA ASP A 76 8.79 9.72 -21.74
C ASP A 76 10.33 9.68 -21.69
N LEU A 77 10.92 8.78 -22.48
CA LEU A 77 12.36 8.51 -22.45
C LEU A 77 13.24 9.74 -22.62
N PRO A 78 12.90 10.73 -23.48
CA PRO A 78 13.61 11.99 -23.55
C PRO A 78 13.58 12.81 -22.25
N ALA A 79 12.47 12.76 -21.50
CA ALA A 79 12.26 13.55 -20.30
C ALA A 79 12.80 12.87 -19.01
N VAL A 80 13.19 11.59 -19.09
CA VAL A 80 13.80 10.91 -17.93
C VAL A 80 15.10 11.60 -17.54
N GLU A 81 15.23 11.92 -16.26
CA GLU A 81 16.38 12.63 -15.70
C GLU A 81 17.72 11.94 -16.00
N ALA A 82 18.77 12.72 -16.26
CA ALA A 82 20.08 12.19 -16.63
C ALA A 82 20.72 11.28 -15.56
N GLN A 83 20.31 11.41 -14.30
CA GLN A 83 20.79 10.58 -13.18
C GLN A 83 20.15 9.18 -13.19
N VAL A 84 19.03 9.02 -13.91
CA VAL A 84 18.33 7.73 -14.05
C VAL A 84 18.91 6.98 -15.24
N GLU A 85 19.56 5.88 -14.96
CA GLU A 85 20.19 5.01 -15.95
C GLU A 85 19.26 3.87 -16.38
N ARG A 86 18.27 3.49 -15.53
CA ARG A 86 17.34 2.39 -15.77
C ARG A 86 15.96 2.71 -15.25
N VAL A 87 14.95 2.23 -15.94
CA VAL A 87 13.56 2.10 -15.47
C VAL A 87 13.23 0.61 -15.48
N VAL A 88 13.18 0.01 -14.29
CA VAL A 88 12.85 -1.41 -14.11
C VAL A 88 11.35 -1.59 -14.16
N LEU A 89 10.88 -2.56 -14.92
CA LEU A 89 9.46 -2.92 -15.05
C LEU A 89 9.22 -4.16 -14.21
N ALA A 90 8.57 -3.97 -13.09
CA ALA A 90 8.33 -5.01 -12.10
C ALA A 90 6.84 -5.29 -11.92
N ALA A 91 6.54 -6.43 -11.30
CA ALA A 91 5.19 -6.82 -10.92
C ALA A 91 5.20 -7.60 -9.61
N SER A 92 4.07 -7.59 -8.93
CA SER A 92 3.81 -8.42 -7.75
C SER A 92 2.49 -9.16 -7.90
N ALA A 93 2.45 -10.42 -7.42
CA ALA A 93 1.25 -11.24 -7.37
C ALA A 93 0.69 -11.24 -5.94
N ASP A 94 -0.61 -10.92 -5.80
CA ASP A 94 -1.32 -10.96 -4.53
C ASP A 94 -2.34 -12.11 -4.52
N GLY A 95 -2.35 -12.87 -3.42
CA GLY A 95 -3.22 -14.04 -3.27
C GLY A 95 -2.72 -15.32 -3.97
N GLY A 96 -1.50 -15.31 -4.52
CA GLY A 96 -0.89 -16.46 -5.19
C GLY A 96 0.53 -16.19 -5.65
N THR A 97 1.01 -16.98 -6.59
CA THR A 97 2.36 -16.89 -7.16
C THR A 97 2.33 -16.69 -8.67
N PHE A 98 3.44 -16.24 -9.26
CA PHE A 98 3.56 -16.10 -10.71
C PHE A 98 3.45 -17.44 -11.46
N GLY A 99 3.67 -18.58 -10.79
CA GLY A 99 3.39 -19.90 -11.36
C GLY A 99 1.91 -20.14 -11.68
N GLN A 100 1.01 -19.35 -11.08
CA GLN A 100 -0.43 -19.39 -11.32
C GLN A 100 -0.90 -18.31 -12.32
N VAL A 101 0.03 -17.54 -12.92
CA VAL A 101 -0.25 -16.46 -13.88
C VAL A 101 0.09 -16.95 -15.29
N PRO A 102 -0.87 -17.52 -16.04
CA PRO A 102 -0.60 -18.04 -17.37
C PRO A 102 -0.43 -16.91 -18.39
N GLY A 103 0.36 -17.14 -19.43
CA GLY A 103 0.53 -16.22 -20.53
C GLY A 103 1.22 -14.90 -20.18
N LEU A 104 1.95 -14.83 -19.06
CA LEU A 104 2.65 -13.62 -18.64
C LEU A 104 3.61 -13.13 -19.72
N HIS A 105 3.46 -11.88 -20.12
CA HIS A 105 4.30 -11.27 -21.14
C HIS A 105 4.45 -9.77 -20.95
N LEU A 106 5.57 -9.22 -21.40
CA LEU A 106 5.84 -7.79 -21.49
C LEU A 106 5.77 -7.35 -22.95
N ARG A 107 5.02 -6.29 -23.22
CA ARG A 107 5.03 -5.57 -24.51
C ARG A 107 5.47 -4.13 -24.29
N VAL A 108 6.29 -3.63 -25.19
CA VAL A 108 6.63 -2.21 -25.28
C VAL A 108 6.06 -1.64 -26.55
N LEU A 109 5.26 -0.62 -26.43
CA LEU A 109 4.53 0.04 -27.50
C LEU A 109 5.08 1.46 -27.72
N ALA A 110 5.07 1.92 -28.93
CA ALA A 110 5.28 3.33 -29.28
C ALA A 110 4.02 4.16 -28.93
N ALA A 111 4.15 5.49 -28.99
CA ALA A 111 3.06 6.41 -28.67
C ALA A 111 1.82 6.26 -29.57
N ASP A 112 2.00 5.77 -30.79
CA ASP A 112 0.93 5.47 -31.76
C ASP A 112 0.29 4.08 -31.55
N GLY A 113 0.75 3.33 -30.53
CA GLY A 113 0.28 1.98 -30.20
C GLY A 113 0.96 0.86 -30.98
N ALA A 114 1.90 1.17 -31.88
CA ALA A 114 2.67 0.15 -32.58
C ALA A 114 3.55 -0.65 -31.61
N GLU A 115 3.50 -1.98 -31.69
CA GLU A 115 4.33 -2.84 -30.85
C GLU A 115 5.79 -2.80 -31.33
N LEU A 116 6.68 -2.34 -30.46
CA LEU A 116 8.12 -2.26 -30.70
C LEU A 116 8.81 -3.56 -30.33
N ALA A 117 8.45 -4.13 -29.20
CA ALA A 117 9.05 -5.36 -28.70
C ALA A 117 8.07 -6.14 -27.81
N ARG A 118 8.29 -7.47 -27.79
CA ARG A 118 7.54 -8.41 -26.96
C ARG A 118 8.49 -9.41 -26.30
N PHE A 119 8.23 -9.70 -25.04
CA PHE A 119 8.89 -10.75 -24.28
C PHE A 119 7.84 -11.63 -23.61
N ASP A 120 7.70 -12.86 -24.06
CA ASP A 120 6.88 -13.87 -23.40
C ASP A 120 7.70 -14.46 -22.26
N VAL A 121 7.22 -14.27 -21.03
CA VAL A 121 7.93 -14.74 -19.82
C VAL A 121 7.85 -16.26 -19.79
N PRO A 122 8.98 -16.99 -19.70
CA PRO A 122 8.95 -18.41 -19.46
C PRO A 122 8.18 -18.70 -18.15
N GLN A 123 7.64 -19.92 -18.04
CA GLN A 123 6.86 -20.33 -16.88
C GLN A 123 7.57 -19.94 -15.57
N ALA A 124 6.93 -19.04 -14.81
CA ALA A 124 7.36 -18.66 -13.47
C ALA A 124 6.97 -19.76 -12.46
N GLY A 125 7.51 -19.70 -11.27
CA GLY A 125 7.34 -20.70 -10.20
C GLY A 125 6.68 -20.11 -8.94
N PRO A 126 7.30 -20.30 -7.78
CA PRO A 126 6.76 -19.84 -6.49
C PRO A 126 6.93 -18.35 -6.22
N GLU A 127 7.53 -17.61 -7.15
CA GLU A 127 7.82 -16.20 -6.98
C GLU A 127 6.53 -15.38 -6.82
N THR A 128 6.56 -14.38 -5.93
CA THR A 128 5.46 -13.45 -5.69
C THR A 128 5.80 -12.01 -6.12
N ALA A 129 7.06 -11.74 -6.49
CA ALA A 129 7.45 -10.54 -7.21
C ALA A 129 8.32 -10.90 -8.40
N PHE A 130 8.31 -10.05 -9.44
CA PHE A 130 8.92 -10.37 -10.72
C PHE A 130 9.41 -9.12 -11.43
N VAL A 131 10.63 -9.15 -11.97
CA VAL A 131 11.16 -8.16 -12.91
C VAL A 131 10.98 -8.72 -14.32
N ALA A 132 10.07 -8.14 -15.07
CA ALA A 132 9.81 -8.54 -16.44
C ALA A 132 10.88 -8.02 -17.40
N GLY A 133 11.27 -6.75 -17.25
CA GLY A 133 12.26 -6.12 -18.09
C GLY A 133 12.77 -4.81 -17.53
N GLU A 134 13.70 -4.19 -18.25
CA GLU A 134 14.22 -2.87 -17.95
C GLU A 134 14.41 -2.02 -19.19
N LEU A 135 14.05 -0.75 -19.11
CA LEU A 135 14.46 0.27 -20.07
C LEU A 135 15.77 0.86 -19.54
N TYR A 136 16.83 0.90 -20.34
CA TYR A 136 18.13 1.34 -19.84
C TYR A 136 18.89 2.16 -20.88
N ARG A 137 19.73 3.09 -20.41
CA ARG A 137 20.59 3.92 -21.25
C ARG A 137 21.78 3.14 -21.76
N ARG A 138 22.07 3.23 -23.06
CA ARG A 138 23.28 2.65 -23.67
C ARG A 138 23.64 3.36 -24.97
N GLY A 139 24.90 3.79 -25.10
CA GLY A 139 25.38 4.39 -26.33
C GLY A 139 24.69 5.69 -26.74
N GLY A 140 24.23 6.49 -25.77
CA GLY A 140 23.47 7.73 -26.04
C GLY A 140 21.99 7.56 -26.34
N GLY A 141 21.47 6.31 -26.39
CA GLY A 141 20.07 5.98 -26.59
C GLY A 141 19.49 5.11 -25.49
N TRP A 142 18.26 4.62 -25.69
CA TRP A 142 17.56 3.72 -24.81
C TRP A 142 17.43 2.34 -25.42
N LYS A 143 17.48 1.33 -24.58
CA LYS A 143 17.25 -0.08 -24.96
C LYS A 143 16.26 -0.73 -24.00
N LEU A 144 15.50 -1.70 -24.47
CA LEU A 144 14.76 -2.65 -23.65
C LEU A 144 15.58 -3.92 -23.48
N ARG A 145 15.70 -4.40 -22.25
CA ARG A 145 16.19 -5.76 -21.94
C ARG A 145 15.07 -6.59 -21.36
N ALA A 146 14.90 -7.82 -21.87
CA ALA A 146 14.05 -8.84 -21.25
C ALA A 146 14.81 -9.47 -20.07
N VAL A 147 14.29 -9.31 -18.84
CA VAL A 147 14.96 -9.79 -17.62
C VAL A 147 14.42 -11.14 -17.19
N GLY A 148 13.14 -11.24 -16.88
CA GLY A 148 12.52 -12.50 -16.48
C GLY A 148 13.07 -13.03 -15.15
N GLN A 149 13.24 -12.19 -14.13
CA GLN A 149 13.75 -12.57 -12.81
C GLN A 149 12.63 -12.54 -11.78
N GLY A 150 12.39 -13.67 -11.12
CA GLY A 150 11.47 -13.78 -10.01
C GLY A 150 12.16 -13.65 -8.66
N TYR A 151 11.36 -13.28 -7.65
CA TYR A 151 11.72 -13.20 -6.24
C TYR A 151 10.72 -14.03 -5.44
N ASP A 152 11.18 -15.12 -4.84
CA ASP A 152 10.42 -15.96 -3.91
C ASP A 152 10.22 -15.27 -2.56
N THR A 153 11.12 -14.36 -2.20
CA THR A 153 11.00 -13.42 -1.09
C THR A 153 10.01 -12.27 -1.36
N GLY A 154 9.42 -12.23 -2.55
CA GLY A 154 8.39 -11.28 -2.92
C GLY A 154 8.89 -9.86 -3.12
N LEU A 155 8.00 -8.90 -2.87
CA LEU A 155 8.31 -7.47 -2.98
C LEU A 155 9.43 -7.03 -2.04
N ALA A 156 9.57 -7.67 -0.87
CA ALA A 156 10.63 -7.40 0.08
C ALA A 156 12.03 -7.65 -0.53
N GLY A 157 12.25 -8.82 -1.13
CA GLY A 157 13.51 -9.11 -1.80
C GLY A 157 13.77 -8.21 -3.01
N LEU A 158 12.74 -7.90 -3.78
CA LEU A 158 12.85 -6.96 -4.90
C LEU A 158 13.21 -5.54 -4.40
N ALA A 159 12.56 -5.07 -3.35
CA ALA A 159 12.81 -3.77 -2.75
C ALA A 159 14.23 -3.67 -2.19
N THR A 160 14.69 -4.69 -1.47
CA THR A 160 16.08 -4.77 -0.95
C THR A 160 17.10 -4.72 -2.08
N ASP A 161 16.88 -5.47 -3.16
CA ASP A 161 17.78 -5.48 -4.33
C ASP A 161 17.89 -4.12 -5.01
N PHE A 162 16.85 -3.29 -4.94
CA PHE A 162 16.86 -1.95 -5.54
C PHE A 162 17.10 -0.81 -4.54
N GLY A 163 17.39 -1.13 -3.28
CA GLY A 163 17.77 -0.15 -2.25
C GLY A 163 16.59 0.52 -1.55
N ILE A 164 15.41 -0.09 -1.66
CA ILE A 164 14.30 0.15 -0.77
C ILE A 164 14.49 -0.82 0.41
N THR A 165 14.62 -0.31 1.63
CA THR A 165 14.93 -1.16 2.79
C THR A 165 13.68 -1.93 3.22
N VAL A 166 13.73 -3.25 3.18
CA VAL A 166 12.68 -4.15 3.67
C VAL A 166 13.36 -5.33 4.36
N ASP A 167 13.00 -5.60 5.60
CA ASP A 167 13.55 -6.73 6.38
C ASP A 167 12.67 -7.98 6.23
N ASP A 168 13.28 -9.12 5.91
CA ASP A 168 12.64 -10.41 5.54
C ASP A 168 12.60 -11.45 6.67
N GLU A 169 11.51 -12.22 6.79
CA GLU A 169 11.52 -13.69 6.88
C GLU A 169 10.12 -14.37 6.84
N PRO A 170 9.99 -15.58 6.27
CA PRO A 170 8.69 -16.23 5.99
C PRO A 170 8.22 -17.25 7.04
N ALA A 171 6.91 -17.42 7.18
CA ALA A 171 6.30 -18.44 8.05
C ALA A 171 5.10 -19.17 7.43
N PRO A 172 4.84 -20.46 7.80
CA PRO A 172 3.86 -21.32 7.13
C PRO A 172 2.42 -21.20 7.65
N ALA A 173 1.48 -21.66 6.82
CA ALA A 173 0.04 -21.44 6.95
C ALA A 173 -0.69 -22.41 7.89
N ALA A 174 -1.77 -21.95 8.53
CA ALA A 174 -2.82 -22.78 9.15
C ALA A 174 -4.20 -22.13 9.05
N ALA A 175 -5.25 -22.98 9.01
CA ALA A 175 -6.63 -22.68 8.65
C ALA A 175 -7.49 -22.00 9.73
N ALA A 176 -8.53 -21.29 9.30
CA ALA A 176 -9.44 -20.47 10.10
C ALA A 176 -10.66 -21.24 10.69
N PRO A 177 -11.23 -20.81 11.82
CA PRO A 177 -12.58 -21.14 12.26
C PRO A 177 -13.57 -19.99 12.16
N ALA A 178 -14.87 -20.34 12.13
CA ALA A 178 -16.03 -19.51 11.83
C ALA A 178 -16.46 -18.52 12.91
N ALA A 179 -17.18 -17.47 12.48
CA ALA A 179 -17.63 -16.33 13.26
C ALA A 179 -18.90 -16.57 14.13
N PRO A 180 -19.05 -15.91 15.29
CA PRO A 180 -20.29 -15.86 16.07
C PRO A 180 -21.17 -14.63 15.75
N ALA A 181 -22.45 -14.73 16.05
CA ALA A 181 -23.55 -13.81 15.73
C ALA A 181 -23.52 -12.47 16.52
N PRO A 182 -24.21 -11.41 16.04
CA PRO A 182 -24.08 -10.04 16.59
C PRO A 182 -24.88 -9.81 17.88
N GLU A 183 -24.25 -9.12 18.84
CA GLU A 183 -24.87 -8.60 20.05
C GLU A 183 -25.52 -7.21 19.86
N PRO A 184 -26.53 -6.81 20.67
CA PRO A 184 -27.31 -5.59 20.50
C PRO A 184 -26.49 -4.30 20.77
N ALA A 185 -26.78 -3.27 19.99
CA ALA A 185 -26.12 -1.97 20.02
C ALA A 185 -26.15 -1.30 21.42
N ARG A 186 -24.99 -1.03 22.01
CA ARG A 186 -24.82 -0.24 23.23
C ARG A 186 -24.90 1.26 22.91
N ALA A 187 -25.41 2.06 23.86
CA ALA A 187 -25.50 3.52 23.72
C ALA A 187 -24.14 4.16 23.40
N PRO A 188 -24.08 5.21 22.57
CA PRO A 188 -22.81 5.83 22.17
C PRO A 188 -22.06 6.40 23.38
N LEU A 189 -20.80 6.04 23.50
CA LEU A 189 -19.88 6.61 24.48
C LEU A 189 -19.50 8.04 24.04
N ASN A 190 -19.14 8.88 25.01
CA ASN A 190 -18.61 10.23 24.75
C ASN A 190 -17.33 10.49 25.56
N LEU A 191 -16.67 11.63 25.32
CA LEU A 191 -15.41 12.00 25.96
C LEU A 191 -15.57 12.74 27.30
N ASP A 192 -16.79 12.88 27.82
CA ASP A 192 -17.06 13.67 29.06
C ASP A 192 -16.39 13.06 30.28
N LYS A 193 -16.20 11.74 30.28
CA LYS A 193 -15.58 11.01 31.40
C LYS A 193 -14.06 10.82 31.24
N GLY A 194 -13.45 11.50 30.29
CA GLY A 194 -12.02 11.37 29.99
C GLY A 194 -11.74 10.30 28.94
N ARG A 195 -10.58 9.63 29.06
CA ARG A 195 -10.14 8.58 28.10
C ARG A 195 -11.13 7.42 28.03
N VAL A 196 -11.44 7.00 26.81
CA VAL A 196 -12.34 5.88 26.51
C VAL A 196 -11.53 4.71 25.92
N SER A 197 -11.69 3.52 26.50
CA SER A 197 -11.20 2.28 25.90
C SER A 197 -12.34 1.60 25.16
N LEU A 198 -12.15 1.33 23.89
CA LEU A 198 -13.14 0.67 23.02
C LEU A 198 -12.89 -0.83 22.96
N VAL A 199 -13.96 -1.58 22.76
CA VAL A 199 -13.90 -2.95 22.22
C VAL A 199 -14.43 -2.94 20.79
N LYS A 200 -14.20 -4.02 20.05
CA LYS A 200 -14.66 -4.19 18.68
C LYS A 200 -16.11 -3.75 18.51
N ASP A 201 -16.40 -3.06 17.44
CA ASP A 201 -17.71 -2.50 17.05
C ASP A 201 -18.28 -1.39 17.95
N GLN A 202 -17.56 -0.99 19.00
CA GLN A 202 -17.97 0.17 19.79
C GLN A 202 -17.66 1.48 19.09
N THR A 203 -18.55 2.45 19.30
CA THR A 203 -18.42 3.82 18.78
C THR A 203 -18.37 4.82 19.94
N VAL A 204 -17.50 5.81 19.84
CA VAL A 204 -17.41 6.96 20.74
C VAL A 204 -17.59 8.26 19.97
N SER A 205 -18.44 9.14 20.46
CA SER A 205 -18.53 10.51 19.94
C SER A 205 -17.28 11.30 20.38
N LEU A 206 -16.62 11.95 19.45
CA LEU A 206 -15.45 12.79 19.70
C LEU A 206 -15.84 14.21 20.16
N VAL A 207 -17.05 14.35 20.67
CA VAL A 207 -17.55 15.59 21.27
C VAL A 207 -17.37 15.51 22.79
N LYS A 208 -16.89 16.59 23.39
CA LYS A 208 -16.85 16.80 24.82
C LYS A 208 -17.77 17.95 25.18
N THR A 209 -18.72 17.72 26.09
CA THR A 209 -19.70 18.73 26.51
C THR A 209 -18.99 19.97 27.05
N GLY A 210 -19.34 21.13 26.52
CA GLY A 210 -18.77 22.41 26.95
C GLY A 210 -17.36 22.71 26.41
N ALA A 211 -16.80 21.85 25.54
CA ALA A 211 -15.54 22.09 24.84
C ALA A 211 -15.76 22.42 23.35
N PRO A 212 -14.85 23.18 22.72
CA PRO A 212 -14.91 23.38 21.28
C PRO A 212 -14.69 22.05 20.53
N PRO A 213 -15.18 21.91 19.29
CA PRO A 213 -14.91 20.75 18.46
C PRO A 213 -13.41 20.50 18.29
N LEU A 214 -13.02 19.24 18.20
CA LEU A 214 -11.63 18.87 17.94
C LEU A 214 -11.20 19.42 16.57
N SER A 215 -10.16 20.24 16.56
CA SER A 215 -9.59 20.81 15.33
C SER A 215 -8.63 19.85 14.65
N ALA A 216 -7.94 19.03 15.42
CA ALA A 216 -7.02 18.03 14.91
C ALA A 216 -6.98 16.83 15.87
N VAL A 217 -6.68 15.66 15.31
CA VAL A 217 -6.40 14.42 16.02
C VAL A 217 -5.16 13.74 15.42
N THR A 218 -4.51 12.92 16.22
CA THR A 218 -3.46 12.03 15.75
C THR A 218 -3.87 10.59 16.07
N LEU A 219 -3.97 9.74 15.08
CA LEU A 219 -4.08 8.31 15.29
C LEU A 219 -2.67 7.73 15.40
N GLY A 220 -2.32 7.25 16.58
CA GLY A 220 -1.13 6.45 16.82
C GLY A 220 -1.47 4.98 16.70
N LEU A 221 -0.62 4.25 15.99
CA LEU A 221 -0.69 2.80 15.84
C LEU A 221 0.59 2.18 16.39
N GLY A 222 0.44 1.13 17.17
CA GLY A 222 1.58 0.42 17.74
C GLY A 222 1.34 -1.08 17.76
N TRP A 223 2.44 -1.83 17.67
CA TRP A 223 2.44 -3.28 17.71
C TRP A 223 3.68 -3.82 18.42
N ASP A 224 3.53 -4.99 19.00
CA ASP A 224 4.62 -5.71 19.64
C ASP A 224 4.82 -7.07 18.94
N PRO A 225 6.06 -7.44 18.56
CA PRO A 225 6.35 -8.76 18.02
C PRO A 225 6.03 -9.90 19.01
N ALA A 226 5.49 -11.01 18.54
CA ALA A 226 5.21 -12.19 19.35
C ALA A 226 6.48 -12.88 19.85
N ALA A 227 7.61 -12.74 19.16
CA ALA A 227 8.89 -13.32 19.53
C ALA A 227 9.95 -12.21 19.70
N ARG A 228 10.73 -12.28 20.80
CA ARG A 228 11.85 -11.35 21.03
C ARG A 228 12.90 -11.47 19.94
N GLY A 229 13.38 -10.33 19.44
CA GLY A 229 14.44 -10.25 18.43
C GLY A 229 13.95 -10.46 16.99
N ARG A 230 12.64 -10.48 16.75
CA ARG A 230 12.06 -10.37 15.41
C ARG A 230 11.55 -8.96 15.20
N ASN A 231 11.97 -8.37 14.10
CA ASN A 231 11.37 -7.15 13.61
C ASN A 231 10.08 -7.53 12.88
N ILE A 232 9.01 -6.78 13.11
CA ILE A 232 7.75 -6.91 12.38
C ILE A 232 7.46 -5.54 11.79
N ASP A 233 7.54 -5.51 10.47
CA ASP A 233 7.29 -4.33 9.67
C ASP A 233 5.80 -4.30 9.28
N LEU A 234 5.07 -3.39 9.91
CA LEU A 234 3.66 -3.15 9.62
C LEU A 234 3.48 -1.67 9.30
N ASP A 235 2.65 -1.43 8.31
CA ASP A 235 2.38 -0.10 7.78
C ASP A 235 1.02 0.42 8.20
N ALA A 236 0.99 1.61 8.76
CA ALA A 236 -0.22 2.34 8.98
C ALA A 236 -0.70 3.03 7.70
N SER A 237 -2.01 3.03 7.48
CA SER A 237 -2.59 3.76 6.36
C SER A 237 -3.91 4.40 6.74
N CYS A 238 -4.30 5.45 6.00
CA CYS A 238 -5.58 6.11 6.12
C CYS A 238 -6.26 6.20 4.75
N ILE A 239 -7.47 5.68 4.63
CA ILE A 239 -8.30 5.77 3.43
C ILE A 239 -9.42 6.77 3.71
N ALA A 240 -9.53 7.81 2.89
CA ALA A 240 -10.58 8.82 2.98
C ALA A 240 -11.70 8.53 1.99
N PHE A 241 -12.95 8.53 2.45
CA PHE A 241 -14.15 8.28 1.66
C PHE A 241 -15.10 9.48 1.70
N ASP A 242 -15.86 9.64 0.60
CA ASP A 242 -17.06 10.51 0.60
C ASP A 242 -18.28 9.80 1.23
N ALA A 243 -19.40 10.49 1.33
CA ALA A 243 -20.65 9.95 1.88
C ALA A 243 -21.30 8.83 1.04
N ARG A 244 -20.81 8.58 -0.16
CA ARG A 244 -21.28 7.51 -1.07
C ARG A 244 -20.32 6.31 -1.08
N GLY A 245 -19.27 6.34 -0.26
CA GLY A 245 -18.26 5.30 -0.21
C GLY A 245 -17.24 5.37 -1.36
N LYS A 246 -17.16 6.49 -2.10
CA LYS A 246 -16.09 6.69 -3.07
C LYS A 246 -14.81 7.06 -2.33
N ASP A 247 -13.72 6.37 -2.61
CA ASP A 247 -12.40 6.72 -2.13
C ASP A 247 -11.92 8.04 -2.76
N LEU A 248 -11.48 8.96 -1.91
CA LEU A 248 -11.02 10.28 -2.27
C LEU A 248 -9.51 10.41 -2.23
N ALA A 249 -8.88 9.74 -1.26
CA ALA A 249 -7.44 9.74 -1.07
C ALA A 249 -7.02 8.57 -0.18
N THR A 250 -5.76 8.15 -0.33
CA THR A 250 -5.10 7.19 0.54
C THR A 250 -3.77 7.76 1.00
N VAL A 251 -3.53 7.75 2.32
CA VAL A 251 -2.27 8.19 2.95
C VAL A 251 -1.62 6.98 3.61
N TRP A 252 -0.33 6.79 3.36
CA TRP A 252 0.48 5.66 3.83
C TRP A 252 1.97 6.04 3.72
N PHE A 253 2.90 5.19 4.13
CA PHE A 253 4.34 5.53 4.24
C PHE A 253 4.96 6.08 2.95
N MET A 254 4.49 5.67 1.76
CA MET A 254 5.00 6.16 0.48
C MET A 254 4.19 7.35 -0.11
N SER A 255 2.96 7.58 0.33
CA SER A 255 2.14 8.75 -0.02
C SER A 255 1.72 9.47 1.24
N LYS A 256 2.66 10.21 1.83
CA LYS A 256 2.60 10.70 3.22
C LYS A 256 1.58 11.81 3.47
N GLN A 257 0.94 12.37 2.46
CA GLN A 257 0.02 13.50 2.64
C GLN A 257 -1.17 13.48 1.67
N ALA A 258 -2.32 13.93 2.16
CA ALA A 258 -3.49 14.22 1.34
C ALA A 258 -4.14 15.54 1.76
N PHE A 259 -4.96 16.11 0.87
CA PHE A 259 -5.72 17.35 1.08
C PHE A 259 -4.84 18.50 1.61
N ARG A 260 -3.74 18.78 0.90
CA ARG A 260 -2.75 19.82 1.27
C ARG A 260 -2.17 19.61 2.68
N GLY A 261 -1.95 18.36 3.06
CA GLY A 261 -1.42 17.98 4.37
C GLY A 261 -2.45 18.01 5.51
N ALA A 262 -3.75 18.08 5.21
CA ALA A 262 -4.79 17.89 6.23
C ALA A 262 -4.76 16.48 6.83
N ILE A 263 -4.35 15.48 6.04
CA ILE A 263 -3.95 14.14 6.52
C ILE A 263 -2.45 14.02 6.25
N ALA A 264 -1.68 13.63 7.26
CA ALA A 264 -0.23 13.48 7.16
C ALA A 264 0.26 12.28 7.99
N HIS A 265 1.07 11.42 7.35
CA HIS A 265 1.75 10.27 7.94
C HIS A 265 3.10 10.69 8.52
N SER A 266 3.49 10.16 9.69
CA SER A 266 4.75 10.51 10.38
C SER A 266 6.00 10.00 9.66
N GLY A 267 5.86 8.94 8.87
CA GLY A 267 6.95 8.18 8.28
C GLY A 267 6.88 6.72 8.72
N ASP A 268 7.79 5.93 8.21
CA ASP A 268 7.86 4.49 8.33
C ASP A 268 8.67 4.07 9.58
N ASN A 269 8.20 3.04 10.32
CA ASN A 269 8.93 2.39 11.41
C ASN A 269 9.14 0.90 11.07
N LEU A 270 10.32 0.57 10.59
CA LEU A 270 10.68 -0.75 10.08
C LEU A 270 10.82 -1.85 11.15
N THR A 271 10.73 -1.54 12.44
CA THR A 271 11.14 -2.48 13.49
C THR A 271 10.04 -2.82 14.48
N GLY A 272 9.00 -2.00 14.61
CA GLY A 272 8.04 -2.12 15.71
C GLY A 272 8.71 -2.09 17.09
N ALA A 273 9.90 -1.48 17.19
CA ALA A 273 10.66 -1.40 18.43
C ALA A 273 10.62 0.01 19.01
N GLY A 274 10.04 0.15 20.17
CA GLY A 274 9.96 1.42 20.90
C GLY A 274 8.86 1.42 21.94
N GLU A 275 8.90 2.41 22.84
CA GLU A 275 7.77 2.68 23.73
C GLU A 275 6.83 3.69 23.04
N GLY A 276 5.57 3.33 22.82
CA GLY A 276 4.55 4.23 22.30
C GLY A 276 3.93 3.81 20.96
N ASP A 277 3.73 4.78 20.07
CA ASP A 277 3.24 4.52 18.74
C ASP A 277 4.41 4.24 17.81
N ASP A 278 4.31 3.19 17.00
CA ASP A 278 5.27 2.88 15.96
C ASP A 278 5.08 3.82 14.77
N GLU A 279 3.84 4.07 14.39
CA GLU A 279 3.49 5.03 13.35
C GLU A 279 2.33 5.93 13.76
N GLN A 280 2.29 7.13 13.18
CA GLN A 280 1.26 8.12 13.47
C GLN A 280 0.69 8.71 12.20
N ILE A 281 -0.63 8.90 12.18
CA ILE A 281 -1.34 9.62 11.13
C ILE A 281 -2.06 10.81 11.76
N ARG A 282 -1.57 12.01 11.47
CA ARG A 282 -2.18 13.25 11.93
C ARG A 282 -3.27 13.70 10.96
N VAL A 283 -4.40 14.10 11.53
CA VAL A 283 -5.54 14.62 10.76
C VAL A 283 -5.96 15.97 11.33
N ARG A 284 -5.93 17.01 10.51
CA ARG A 284 -6.53 18.31 10.81
C ARG A 284 -7.98 18.30 10.34
N LEU A 285 -8.88 17.97 11.26
CA LEU A 285 -10.31 17.76 10.97
C LEU A 285 -10.99 19.00 10.38
N GLY A 286 -10.56 20.20 10.82
CA GLY A 286 -11.09 21.48 10.32
C GLY A 286 -10.64 21.81 8.89
N ASP A 287 -9.53 21.23 8.40
CA ASP A 287 -8.96 21.47 7.09
C ASP A 287 -9.39 20.43 6.04
N LEU A 288 -10.11 19.39 6.47
CA LEU A 288 -10.61 18.37 5.55
C LEU A 288 -11.69 18.95 4.64
N PRO A 289 -11.67 18.63 3.34
CA PRO A 289 -12.75 18.97 2.42
C PRO A 289 -14.11 18.52 2.96
N ALA A 290 -15.16 19.27 2.61
CA ALA A 290 -16.52 19.00 3.10
C ALA A 290 -17.08 17.67 2.60
N ASP A 291 -16.60 17.15 1.49
CA ASP A 291 -16.98 15.87 0.90
C ASP A 291 -16.28 14.67 1.58
N VAL A 292 -15.25 14.89 2.40
CA VAL A 292 -14.68 13.81 3.23
C VAL A 292 -15.64 13.46 4.36
N HIS A 293 -16.21 12.26 4.28
CA HIS A 293 -17.20 11.75 5.25
C HIS A 293 -16.61 10.75 6.23
N ALA A 294 -15.71 9.89 5.78
CA ALA A 294 -15.11 8.87 6.64
C ALA A 294 -13.61 8.71 6.37
N LEU A 295 -12.87 8.41 7.42
CA LEU A 295 -11.45 8.04 7.40
C LEU A 295 -11.33 6.64 8.00
N VAL A 296 -10.80 5.67 7.25
CA VAL A 296 -10.53 4.33 7.75
C VAL A 296 -9.04 4.17 7.95
N PHE A 297 -8.65 3.80 9.16
CA PHE A 297 -7.27 3.55 9.53
C PHE A 297 -6.99 2.05 9.52
N THR A 298 -5.93 1.67 8.87
CA THR A 298 -5.55 0.28 8.65
C THR A 298 -4.12 0.03 9.07
N ILE A 299 -3.82 -1.21 9.40
CA ILE A 299 -2.45 -1.71 9.52
C ILE A 299 -2.33 -2.87 8.52
N ASN A 300 -1.28 -2.87 7.72
CA ASN A 300 -0.98 -3.98 6.81
C ASN A 300 0.51 -4.29 6.82
N SER A 301 0.85 -5.51 6.51
CA SER A 301 2.24 -5.91 6.31
C SER A 301 2.55 -5.94 4.83
N PHE A 302 3.35 -4.98 4.38
CA PHE A 302 3.86 -4.94 3.01
C PHE A 302 4.78 -6.14 2.73
N GLY A 303 5.62 -6.52 3.69
CA GLY A 303 6.48 -7.70 3.65
C GLY A 303 5.74 -9.05 3.73
N GLY A 304 4.42 -9.04 4.00
CA GLY A 304 3.59 -10.24 4.06
C GLY A 304 3.64 -11.00 5.40
N GLN A 305 4.17 -10.38 6.45
CA GLN A 305 4.12 -10.93 7.81
C GLN A 305 2.68 -11.02 8.29
N ARG A 306 2.36 -12.06 9.04
CA ARG A 306 0.99 -12.31 9.50
C ARG A 306 0.78 -11.77 10.90
N PHE A 307 -0.43 -11.32 11.20
CA PHE A 307 -0.82 -10.86 12.54
C PHE A 307 -0.68 -11.93 13.64
N THR A 308 -0.57 -13.20 13.29
CA THR A 308 -0.17 -14.27 14.26
C THR A 308 1.26 -14.10 14.80
N ALA A 309 2.11 -13.34 14.13
CA ALA A 309 3.44 -12.99 14.61
C ALA A 309 3.46 -11.74 15.52
N VAL A 310 2.31 -11.07 15.68
CA VAL A 310 2.12 -9.90 16.52
C VAL A 310 1.51 -10.34 17.84
N SER A 311 2.13 -9.99 18.97
CA SER A 311 1.59 -10.29 20.31
C SER A 311 0.55 -9.29 20.76
N ARG A 312 0.66 -8.06 20.27
CA ARG A 312 -0.22 -6.96 20.61
C ARG A 312 -0.24 -5.97 19.45
N ALA A 313 -1.43 -5.52 19.07
CA ALA A 313 -1.59 -4.38 18.18
C ALA A 313 -2.68 -3.48 18.74
N PHE A 314 -2.45 -2.18 18.68
CA PHE A 314 -3.41 -1.18 19.18
C PHE A 314 -3.44 0.06 18.30
N CYS A 315 -4.55 0.78 18.36
CA CYS A 315 -4.58 2.17 17.94
C CYS A 315 -5.08 3.07 19.09
N ARG A 316 -4.60 4.31 19.09
CA ARG A 316 -5.06 5.34 20.01
C ARG A 316 -5.27 6.66 19.29
N LEU A 317 -6.30 7.38 19.68
CA LEU A 317 -6.59 8.72 19.20
C LEU A 317 -6.10 9.73 20.22
N LEU A 318 -5.23 10.62 19.79
CA LEU A 318 -4.69 11.72 20.60
C LEU A 318 -5.32 13.04 20.14
N ASP A 319 -5.52 13.97 21.05
CA ASP A 319 -5.89 15.35 20.71
C ASP A 319 -4.70 16.16 20.18
N ALA A 320 -4.94 17.44 19.83
CA ALA A 320 -3.91 18.35 19.35
C ALA A 320 -2.78 18.61 20.38
N GLY A 321 -3.04 18.39 21.66
CA GLY A 321 -2.08 18.51 22.76
C GLY A 321 -1.32 17.21 23.07
N GLY A 322 -1.66 16.12 22.40
CA GLY A 322 -1.08 14.79 22.63
C GLY A 322 -1.74 13.98 23.73
N ALA A 323 -2.85 14.46 24.31
CA ALA A 323 -3.60 13.70 25.31
C ALA A 323 -4.39 12.56 24.65
N GLU A 324 -4.30 11.36 25.23
CA GLU A 324 -5.03 10.18 24.73
C GLU A 324 -6.52 10.31 25.04
N LEU A 325 -7.32 10.35 23.98
CA LEU A 325 -8.78 10.43 24.04
C LEU A 325 -9.44 9.06 23.98
N VAL A 326 -8.96 8.23 23.05
CA VAL A 326 -9.54 6.92 22.76
C VAL A 326 -8.42 5.90 22.57
N ARG A 327 -8.66 4.67 23.03
CA ARG A 327 -7.78 3.53 22.80
C ARG A 327 -8.59 2.31 22.37
N TYR A 328 -8.07 1.58 21.41
CA TYR A 328 -8.56 0.27 21.02
C TYR A 328 -7.39 -0.69 20.85
N GLU A 329 -7.47 -1.85 21.49
CA GLU A 329 -6.50 -2.94 21.37
C GLU A 329 -7.18 -4.13 20.71
N LEU A 330 -6.48 -4.78 19.77
CA LEU A 330 -6.97 -6.02 19.18
C LEU A 330 -6.98 -7.12 20.23
N SER A 331 -8.13 -7.76 20.40
CA SER A 331 -8.29 -8.89 21.34
C SER A 331 -7.79 -10.22 20.77
N ASP A 332 -7.75 -10.32 19.44
CA ASP A 332 -7.40 -11.54 18.72
C ASP A 332 -6.33 -11.25 17.66
N THR A 333 -5.64 -12.32 17.24
CA THR A 333 -4.72 -12.29 16.10
C THR A 333 -5.14 -13.36 15.09
N GLN A 334 -5.04 -13.04 13.80
CA GLN A 334 -5.41 -13.95 12.72
C GLN A 334 -4.23 -14.16 11.76
N GLY A 335 -4.27 -15.24 11.00
CA GLY A 335 -3.25 -15.57 9.98
C GLY A 335 -3.36 -14.71 8.71
N THR A 336 -3.81 -13.47 8.83
CA THR A 336 -3.98 -12.49 7.76
C THR A 336 -2.86 -11.44 7.78
N THR A 337 -2.72 -10.68 6.71
CA THR A 337 -1.65 -9.69 6.53
C THR A 337 -2.13 -8.26 6.74
N ALA A 338 -3.40 -8.04 7.05
CA ALA A 338 -3.95 -6.72 7.24
C ALA A 338 -5.11 -6.69 8.25
N VAL A 339 -5.37 -5.53 8.81
CA VAL A 339 -6.51 -5.26 9.68
C VAL A 339 -7.05 -3.83 9.44
N LEU A 340 -8.37 -3.70 9.33
CA LEU A 340 -9.06 -2.43 9.44
C LEU A 340 -9.22 -2.13 10.93
N MET A 341 -8.44 -1.16 11.45
CA MET A 341 -8.34 -0.90 12.89
C MET A 341 -9.51 -0.08 13.41
N ALA A 342 -9.74 1.06 12.79
CA ALA A 342 -10.75 2.00 13.24
C ALA A 342 -11.26 2.87 12.09
N ALA A 343 -12.46 3.44 12.27
CA ALA A 343 -12.98 4.49 11.40
C ALA A 343 -13.28 5.75 12.19
N VAL A 344 -12.96 6.91 11.63
CA VAL A 344 -13.39 8.22 12.11
C VAL A 344 -14.41 8.76 11.11
N VAL A 345 -15.65 8.90 11.54
CA VAL A 345 -16.80 9.21 10.68
C VAL A 345 -17.38 10.57 11.05
N ARG A 346 -17.70 11.37 10.05
CA ARG A 346 -18.32 12.70 10.21
C ARG A 346 -19.81 12.53 10.53
N ASP A 347 -20.26 13.16 11.60
CA ASP A 347 -21.67 13.25 12.00
C ASP A 347 -22.05 14.73 12.14
N GLY A 348 -22.59 15.31 11.07
CA GLY A 348 -22.85 16.73 10.96
C GLY A 348 -21.56 17.56 11.10
N ALA A 349 -21.48 18.41 12.11
CA ALA A 349 -20.29 19.22 12.44
C ALA A 349 -19.30 18.48 13.36
N ALA A 350 -19.67 17.29 13.84
CA ALA A 350 -18.89 16.48 14.78
C ALA A 350 -18.25 15.27 14.08
N TRP A 351 -17.46 14.54 14.85
CA TRP A 351 -16.83 13.29 14.43
C TRP A 351 -17.04 12.22 15.50
N SER A 352 -17.10 10.99 15.08
CA SER A 352 -17.12 9.82 15.96
C SER A 352 -16.02 8.85 15.56
N MET A 353 -15.50 8.06 16.49
CA MET A 353 -14.56 6.96 16.21
C MET A 353 -15.24 5.64 16.52
N ARG A 354 -15.18 4.71 15.55
CA ARG A 354 -15.63 3.32 15.68
C ARG A 354 -14.42 2.39 15.65
N ALA A 355 -14.32 1.49 16.61
CA ALA A 355 -13.37 0.40 16.60
C ALA A 355 -13.86 -0.70 15.65
N LEU A 356 -13.05 -1.09 14.68
CA LEU A 356 -13.40 -2.09 13.67
C LEU A 356 -12.82 -3.46 14.01
N GLY A 357 -11.50 -3.59 14.07
CA GLY A 357 -10.82 -4.85 14.35
C GLY A 357 -11.11 -5.94 13.32
N GLU A 358 -11.29 -5.56 12.05
CA GLU A 358 -11.62 -6.47 10.97
C GLU A 358 -10.38 -6.93 10.23
N PHE A 359 -10.03 -8.19 10.38
CA PHE A 359 -8.89 -8.80 9.72
C PHE A 359 -9.20 -9.09 8.25
N ARG A 360 -8.22 -8.81 7.39
CA ARG A 360 -8.29 -9.04 5.94
C ARG A 360 -6.94 -9.53 5.42
N SER A 361 -6.95 -10.17 4.27
CA SER A 361 -5.72 -10.46 3.53
C SER A 361 -5.49 -9.34 2.50
N GLY A 362 -4.31 -8.76 2.52
CA GLY A 362 -3.91 -7.69 1.60
C GLY A 362 -2.59 -7.08 2.06
N ARG A 363 -1.57 -7.11 1.20
CA ARG A 363 -0.25 -6.54 1.50
C ARG A 363 -0.22 -5.03 1.30
N THR A 364 -1.18 -4.49 0.58
CA THR A 364 -1.25 -3.06 0.26
C THR A 364 -2.58 -2.48 0.72
N VAL A 365 -2.58 -1.21 1.05
CA VAL A 365 -3.78 -0.48 1.46
C VAL A 365 -4.89 -0.49 0.39
N ARG A 366 -4.54 -0.62 -0.91
CA ARG A 366 -5.53 -0.73 -2.00
C ARG A 366 -6.47 -1.91 -1.82
N LYS A 367 -5.94 -3.07 -1.39
CA LYS A 367 -6.75 -4.26 -1.11
C LYS A 367 -7.71 -4.08 0.07
N LEU A 368 -7.52 -3.01 0.84
CA LEU A 368 -8.37 -2.66 1.98
C LEU A 368 -9.42 -1.61 1.63
N VAL A 369 -9.37 -0.98 0.46
CA VAL A 369 -10.34 0.06 0.03
C VAL A 369 -11.75 -0.53 -0.08
N ASP A 370 -11.91 -1.62 -0.85
CA ASP A 370 -13.22 -2.26 -1.04
C ASP A 370 -13.75 -2.89 0.26
N PRO A 371 -12.98 -3.67 1.04
CA PRO A 371 -13.38 -4.12 2.37
C PRO A 371 -13.77 -2.99 3.33
N ALA A 372 -13.07 -1.87 3.31
CA ALA A 372 -13.40 -0.71 4.14
C ALA A 372 -14.71 -0.05 3.69
N ARG A 373 -14.93 0.05 2.38
CA ARG A 373 -16.18 0.54 1.80
C ARG A 373 -17.37 -0.34 2.19
N GLU A 374 -17.25 -1.64 2.01
CA GLU A 374 -18.30 -2.61 2.38
C GLU A 374 -18.67 -2.51 3.86
N LEU A 375 -17.68 -2.38 4.73
CA LEU A 375 -17.87 -2.33 6.18
C LEU A 375 -18.57 -1.05 6.66
N LEU A 376 -18.40 0.07 5.96
CA LEU A 376 -18.95 1.37 6.37
C LEU A 376 -20.21 1.78 5.63
N PHE A 377 -20.38 1.33 4.38
CA PHE A 377 -21.43 1.82 3.46
C PHE A 377 -22.28 0.69 2.85
N GLY A 378 -21.90 -0.59 3.11
CA GLY A 378 -22.58 -1.80 2.62
C GLY A 378 -23.82 -2.27 3.39
#